data_1b1f3b518a2594c17e1abdd95cbcb655
#
_entry.id   1b1f3b518a2594c17e1abdd95cbcb655
#
_cell.length_a   1.000
_cell.length_b   1.000
_cell.length_c   1.000
_cell.angle_alpha   90.00
_cell.angle_beta   90.00
_cell.angle_gamma   90.00
#
_symmetry.space_group_name_H-M   'P 1'
#
loop_
_entity.id
_entity.type
_entity.pdbx_description
1 polymer ?
#
loop_
_entity_poly.entity_id
_entity_poly.type
_entity_poly.pdbx_seq_one_letter_code
_entity_poly.pdbx_strand_id
1 'polypeptide(L)'
;RGISAGYAKFETFPIWNIPLKHPVNLAYEAATADLNDVNMIDPFHLEAYGQTTVNYNRDVEIFPVVQAMFEKIMGECPYKSPTDMGVNMAGNCIVDDEVCQEASRQEIIRRYYKSMDALMSGTGTEEEVYKIELLLKQAHATLEDRKVVPAALEREKETGAPAAAMELEDGRIITGKTSDLLGASSALLLNVLKELAGIDHQKHVISPDAIHPIQELKTDYLGSKNPRLHMDETMIALSISAATNPEARLALEQFPKLKGCQAHTSVMLSSVDVLSFRKLGVELTCEPKFEQGKKLQ
;
A
#
# COMPACT_ATOMS: atom_id res chain seq x y z
N ARG A 1 45.46 -0.44 -8.99
CA ARG A 1 45.60 -1.46 -7.90
C ARG A 1 45.50 -2.90 -8.39
N GLY A 2 45.34 -3.15 -9.71
CA GLY A 2 45.30 -4.49 -10.27
C GLY A 2 44.07 -5.35 -9.85
N ILE A 3 43.01 -4.73 -9.32
CA ILE A 3 41.78 -5.39 -8.92
C ILE A 3 40.80 -5.28 -10.10
N SER A 4 40.33 -6.42 -10.62
CA SER A 4 39.26 -6.42 -11.59
C SER A 4 37.98 -5.92 -10.91
N ALA A 5 37.42 -4.84 -11.39
CA ALA A 5 36.19 -4.24 -10.87
C ALA A 5 35.15 -4.20 -11.98
N GLY A 6 33.87 -4.40 -11.62
CA GLY A 6 32.73 -4.26 -12.48
C GLY A 6 31.72 -3.27 -11.87
N TYR A 7 30.79 -2.83 -12.68
CA TYR A 7 29.64 -2.04 -12.25
C TYR A 7 28.46 -2.99 -12.03
N ALA A 8 27.82 -2.92 -10.87
CA ALA A 8 26.57 -3.60 -10.60
C ALA A 8 25.42 -2.60 -10.67
N LYS A 9 24.54 -2.79 -11.64
CA LYS A 9 23.29 -2.05 -11.75
C LYS A 9 22.28 -2.62 -10.76
N PHE A 10 21.79 -1.80 -9.86
CA PHE A 10 20.78 -2.18 -8.86
C PHE A 10 19.34 -1.89 -9.31
N GLU A 11 19.19 -1.17 -10.41
CA GLU A 11 17.90 -0.87 -11.03
C GLU A 11 17.31 -2.13 -11.66
N THR A 12 16.01 -2.33 -11.43
CA THR A 12 15.33 -3.57 -11.77
C THR A 12 14.25 -3.43 -12.82
N PHE A 13 14.11 -2.25 -13.41
CA PHE A 13 13.04 -1.93 -14.34
C PHE A 13 13.60 -1.56 -15.72
N PRO A 14 13.02 -2.01 -16.83
CA PRO A 14 12.00 -3.07 -16.91
C PRO A 14 12.57 -4.47 -16.71
N ILE A 15 11.72 -5.42 -16.33
CA ILE A 15 12.07 -6.83 -16.37
C ILE A 15 12.14 -7.25 -17.85
N TRP A 16 13.33 -7.66 -18.28
CA TRP A 16 13.67 -7.83 -19.71
C TRP A 16 12.93 -8.98 -20.38
N ASN A 17 12.79 -10.11 -19.69
CA ASN A 17 12.28 -11.37 -20.25
C ASN A 17 10.77 -11.58 -20.09
N ILE A 18 10.02 -10.53 -19.77
CA ILE A 18 8.56 -10.48 -19.83
C ILE A 18 8.12 -9.28 -20.67
N PRO A 19 6.91 -9.29 -21.23
CA PRO A 19 6.41 -8.16 -22.02
C PRO A 19 6.46 -6.83 -21.23
N LEU A 20 6.76 -5.72 -21.90
CA LEU A 20 6.82 -4.41 -21.26
C LEU A 20 5.49 -4.02 -20.58
N LYS A 21 4.35 -4.40 -21.19
CA LYS A 21 3.01 -4.18 -20.62
C LYS A 21 2.52 -5.30 -19.70
N HIS A 22 3.41 -6.20 -19.31
CA HIS A 22 3.07 -7.21 -18.31
C HIS A 22 2.74 -6.53 -16.97
N PRO A 23 1.68 -6.94 -16.23
CA PRO A 23 1.28 -6.29 -14.97
C PRO A 23 2.42 -6.09 -13.98
N VAL A 24 3.38 -7.00 -13.90
CA VAL A 24 4.58 -6.87 -13.06
C VAL A 24 5.40 -5.63 -13.45
N ASN A 25 5.65 -5.39 -14.74
CA ASN A 25 6.34 -4.19 -15.20
C ASN A 25 5.54 -2.91 -14.94
N LEU A 26 4.21 -2.97 -15.14
CA LEU A 26 3.33 -1.82 -14.85
C LEU A 26 3.29 -1.50 -13.35
N ALA A 27 3.35 -2.51 -12.47
CA ALA A 27 3.44 -2.29 -11.03
C ALA A 27 4.75 -1.62 -10.61
N TYR A 28 5.88 -1.98 -11.24
CA TYR A 28 7.15 -1.27 -11.04
C TYR A 28 7.04 0.20 -11.45
N GLU A 29 6.42 0.48 -12.60
CA GLU A 29 6.21 1.84 -13.08
C GLU A 29 5.30 2.64 -12.14
N ALA A 30 4.25 2.01 -11.60
CA ALA A 30 3.40 2.62 -10.58
C ALA A 30 4.16 2.88 -9.27
N ALA A 31 5.11 2.03 -8.91
CA ALA A 31 5.90 2.18 -7.69
C ALA A 31 6.88 3.37 -7.73
N THR A 32 7.24 3.82 -8.93
CA THR A 32 8.19 4.92 -9.18
C THR A 32 7.55 6.15 -9.84
N ALA A 33 6.23 6.24 -9.81
CA ALA A 33 5.48 7.33 -10.47
C ALA A 33 5.86 8.72 -9.93
N ASP A 34 6.15 8.81 -8.64
CA ASP A 34 6.62 10.01 -7.93
C ASP A 34 8.04 10.44 -8.33
N LEU A 35 8.84 9.53 -8.87
CA LEU A 35 10.21 9.79 -9.30
C LEU A 35 10.31 10.26 -10.76
N ASN A 36 9.21 10.33 -11.46
CA ASN A 36 9.13 10.62 -12.88
C ASN A 36 9.99 9.68 -13.76
N ASP A 37 10.08 8.43 -13.34
CA ASP A 37 10.82 7.40 -14.03
C ASP A 37 9.97 6.78 -15.13
N VAL A 38 10.53 6.72 -16.33
CA VAL A 38 9.83 6.20 -17.52
C VAL A 38 10.73 5.28 -18.32
N ASN A 39 10.12 4.34 -19.01
CA ASN A 39 10.81 3.55 -20.03
C ASN A 39 11.03 4.38 -21.27
N MET A 40 12.23 4.29 -21.84
CA MET A 40 12.56 4.91 -23.11
C MET A 40 13.41 3.98 -23.97
N ILE A 41 13.44 4.25 -25.26
CA ILE A 41 14.37 3.54 -26.15
C ILE A 41 15.80 3.93 -25.75
N ASP A 42 16.65 2.91 -25.59
CA ASP A 42 18.07 3.09 -25.33
C ASP A 42 18.78 3.56 -26.61
N PRO A 43 19.13 4.86 -26.73
CA PRO A 43 19.74 5.38 -27.95
C PRO A 43 21.16 4.88 -28.15
N PHE A 44 21.88 4.57 -27.10
CA PHE A 44 23.23 4.04 -27.16
C PHE A 44 23.24 2.62 -27.69
N HIS A 45 22.27 1.79 -27.28
CA HIS A 45 22.13 0.43 -27.79
C HIS A 45 21.73 0.42 -29.25
N LEU A 46 20.79 1.29 -29.61
CA LEU A 46 20.38 1.47 -31.02
C LEU A 46 21.57 1.89 -31.90
N GLU A 47 22.37 2.85 -31.44
CA GLU A 47 23.55 3.33 -32.18
C GLU A 47 24.64 2.25 -32.32
N ALA A 48 24.91 1.55 -31.22
CA ALA A 48 25.98 0.55 -31.18
C ALA A 48 25.68 -0.74 -31.95
N TYR A 49 24.39 -1.14 -31.98
CA TYR A 49 24.01 -2.49 -32.47
C TYR A 49 22.92 -2.47 -33.54
N GLY A 50 22.32 -1.31 -33.85
CA GLY A 50 21.17 -1.22 -34.76
C GLY A 50 19.91 -1.91 -34.23
N GLN A 51 19.83 -2.20 -32.94
CA GLN A 51 18.75 -2.90 -32.30
C GLN A 51 18.00 -1.98 -31.34
N THR A 52 16.67 -1.94 -31.47
CA THR A 52 15.82 -1.19 -30.55
C THR A 52 15.63 -1.99 -29.28
N THR A 53 15.97 -1.39 -28.16
CA THR A 53 15.70 -1.92 -26.83
C THR A 53 15.16 -0.82 -25.92
N VAL A 54 14.47 -1.18 -24.87
CA VAL A 54 13.92 -0.28 -23.88
C VAL A 54 14.75 -0.34 -22.62
N ASN A 55 15.06 0.82 -22.08
CA ASN A 55 15.77 0.96 -20.81
C ASN A 55 15.13 2.09 -20.00
N TYR A 56 15.61 2.26 -18.82
CA TYR A 56 15.16 3.24 -17.85
C TYR A 56 15.77 4.61 -18.15
N ASN A 57 14.98 5.68 -18.15
CA ASN A 57 15.48 7.01 -18.53
C ASN A 57 16.70 7.43 -17.72
N ARG A 58 16.73 7.17 -16.42
CA ARG A 58 17.89 7.52 -15.55
C ARG A 58 19.15 6.79 -15.93
N ASP A 59 19.06 5.52 -16.33
CA ASP A 59 20.20 4.75 -16.78
C ASP A 59 20.75 5.34 -18.08
N VAL A 60 19.86 5.74 -18.99
CA VAL A 60 20.25 6.37 -20.25
C VAL A 60 20.89 7.73 -20.00
N GLU A 61 20.32 8.53 -19.13
CA GLU A 61 20.82 9.88 -18.81
C GLU A 61 22.20 9.84 -18.11
N ILE A 62 22.41 8.88 -17.21
CA ILE A 62 23.68 8.78 -16.47
C ILE A 62 24.79 8.07 -17.25
N PHE A 63 24.47 7.33 -18.29
CA PHE A 63 25.41 6.48 -18.99
C PHE A 63 26.67 7.21 -19.50
N PRO A 64 26.61 8.43 -20.08
CA PRO A 64 27.83 9.15 -20.48
C PRO A 64 28.78 9.44 -19.32
N VAL A 65 28.26 9.70 -18.13
CA VAL A 65 29.08 9.91 -16.92
C VAL A 65 29.74 8.61 -16.51
N VAL A 66 29.01 7.49 -16.56
CA VAL A 66 29.54 6.16 -16.24
C VAL A 66 30.63 5.75 -17.25
N GLN A 67 30.44 6.01 -18.55
CA GLN A 67 31.47 5.80 -19.57
C GLN A 67 32.77 6.56 -19.23
N ALA A 68 32.66 7.85 -18.98
CA ALA A 68 33.81 8.69 -18.64
C ALA A 68 34.53 8.20 -17.34
N MET A 69 33.78 7.65 -16.38
CA MET A 69 34.37 7.06 -15.18
C MET A 69 35.15 5.79 -15.51
N PHE A 70 34.60 4.88 -16.34
CA PHE A 70 35.31 3.67 -16.78
C PHE A 70 36.57 3.99 -17.58
N GLU A 71 36.48 4.91 -18.53
CA GLU A 71 37.64 5.36 -19.32
C GLU A 71 38.75 5.88 -18.41
N LYS A 72 38.42 6.68 -17.40
CA LYS A 72 39.38 7.23 -16.47
C LYS A 72 40.02 6.18 -15.54
N ILE A 73 39.27 5.16 -15.16
CA ILE A 73 39.71 4.14 -14.20
C ILE A 73 40.44 2.99 -14.94
N MET A 74 39.92 2.58 -16.09
CA MET A 74 40.34 1.37 -16.78
C MET A 74 41.08 1.63 -18.11
N GLY A 75 41.01 2.87 -18.61
CA GLY A 75 41.56 3.25 -19.92
C GLY A 75 40.56 3.13 -21.07
N GLU A 76 39.51 2.36 -20.87
CA GLU A 76 38.40 2.18 -21.82
C GLU A 76 37.09 1.86 -21.09
N CYS A 77 35.95 2.09 -21.72
CA CYS A 77 34.66 1.64 -21.24
C CYS A 77 34.32 0.29 -21.90
N PRO A 78 34.08 -0.77 -21.15
CA PRO A 78 33.73 -2.09 -21.71
C PRO A 78 32.27 -2.14 -22.22
N TYR A 79 31.45 -1.15 -21.89
CA TYR A 79 30.02 -1.09 -22.22
C TYR A 79 29.77 -0.05 -23.30
N LYS A 80 28.95 -0.40 -24.29
CA LYS A 80 28.51 0.52 -25.36
C LYS A 80 27.14 1.13 -25.07
N SER A 81 26.39 0.54 -24.15
CA SER A 81 25.06 1.02 -23.77
C SER A 81 24.75 0.69 -22.32
N PRO A 82 23.77 1.38 -21.67
CA PRO A 82 23.25 0.98 -20.37
C PRO A 82 22.71 -0.46 -20.35
N THR A 83 22.15 -0.92 -21.47
CA THR A 83 21.66 -2.29 -21.64
C THR A 83 22.76 -3.32 -21.52
N ASP A 84 23.96 -3.04 -22.01
CA ASP A 84 25.13 -3.92 -21.88
C ASP A 84 25.60 -4.10 -20.44
N MET A 85 25.32 -3.14 -19.58
CA MET A 85 25.71 -3.18 -18.16
C MET A 85 24.88 -4.21 -17.37
N GLY A 86 23.84 -4.73 -17.96
CA GLY A 86 22.97 -5.76 -17.42
C GLY A 86 21.50 -5.39 -17.50
N VAL A 87 20.67 -6.41 -17.54
CA VAL A 87 19.21 -6.31 -17.58
C VAL A 87 18.60 -7.16 -16.46
N ASN A 88 17.40 -6.76 -16.02
CA ASN A 88 16.69 -7.55 -15.03
C ASN A 88 16.05 -8.78 -15.66
N MET A 89 16.49 -9.95 -15.26
CA MET A 89 15.99 -11.26 -15.71
C MET A 89 15.09 -11.94 -14.69
N ALA A 90 14.50 -11.17 -13.75
CA ALA A 90 13.67 -11.71 -12.67
C ALA A 90 12.42 -12.46 -13.17
N GLY A 91 12.00 -12.22 -14.42
CA GLY A 91 10.93 -13.01 -15.04
C GLY A 91 11.24 -14.52 -15.10
N ASN A 92 12.52 -14.92 -15.12
CA ASN A 92 12.90 -16.33 -15.01
C ASN A 92 12.55 -16.96 -13.66
N CYS A 93 12.26 -16.16 -12.64
CA CYS A 93 11.89 -16.61 -11.31
C CYS A 93 10.37 -16.68 -11.11
N ILE A 94 9.58 -16.28 -12.11
CA ILE A 94 8.12 -16.39 -12.06
C ILE A 94 7.76 -17.86 -12.26
N VAL A 95 7.22 -18.47 -11.21
CA VAL A 95 6.76 -19.88 -11.23
C VAL A 95 5.26 -20.00 -11.40
N ASP A 96 4.51 -18.94 -11.03
CA ASP A 96 3.08 -18.80 -11.24
C ASP A 96 2.80 -17.38 -11.74
N ASP A 97 2.54 -17.27 -13.03
CA ASP A 97 2.38 -15.98 -13.68
C ASP A 97 1.06 -15.32 -13.35
N GLU A 98 -0.02 -16.09 -13.20
CA GLU A 98 -1.35 -15.56 -12.86
C GLU A 98 -1.34 -14.91 -11.47
N VAL A 99 -0.72 -15.57 -10.49
CA VAL A 99 -0.56 -15.03 -9.13
C VAL A 99 0.28 -13.76 -9.14
N CYS A 100 1.37 -13.73 -9.90
CA CYS A 100 2.21 -12.53 -10.03
C CYS A 100 1.47 -11.37 -10.69
N GLN A 101 0.67 -11.65 -11.73
CA GLN A 101 -0.14 -10.63 -12.41
C GLN A 101 -1.20 -10.07 -11.49
N GLU A 102 -1.93 -10.92 -10.75
CA GLU A 102 -2.95 -10.47 -9.82
C GLU A 102 -2.36 -9.65 -8.67
N ALA A 103 -1.28 -10.11 -8.05
CA ALA A 103 -0.57 -9.34 -7.03
C ALA A 103 -0.11 -7.95 -7.55
N SER A 104 0.30 -7.90 -8.81
CA SER A 104 0.72 -6.65 -9.47
C SER A 104 -0.45 -5.71 -9.71
N ARG A 105 -1.62 -6.21 -10.15
CA ARG A 105 -2.84 -5.40 -10.27
C ARG A 105 -3.25 -4.81 -8.92
N GLN A 106 -3.23 -5.64 -7.87
CA GLN A 106 -3.53 -5.18 -6.51
C GLN A 106 -2.55 -4.10 -6.04
N GLU A 107 -1.25 -4.21 -6.40
CA GLU A 107 -0.27 -3.15 -6.07
C GLU A 107 -0.56 -1.86 -6.84
N ILE A 108 -0.91 -1.91 -8.13
CA ILE A 108 -1.26 -0.70 -8.89
C ILE A 108 -2.49 -0.02 -8.27
N ILE A 109 -3.51 -0.77 -7.86
CA ILE A 109 -4.69 -0.23 -7.15
C ILE A 109 -4.28 0.44 -5.83
N ARG A 110 -3.41 -0.19 -5.04
CA ARG A 110 -2.89 0.43 -3.80
C ARG A 110 -2.14 1.72 -4.07
N ARG A 111 -1.34 1.78 -5.14
CA ARG A 111 -0.61 2.98 -5.54
C ARG A 111 -1.55 4.10 -5.98
N TYR A 112 -2.64 3.76 -6.68
CA TYR A 112 -3.68 4.73 -7.00
C TYR A 112 -4.25 5.39 -5.74
N TYR A 113 -4.71 4.61 -4.77
CA TYR A 113 -5.25 5.17 -3.53
C TYR A 113 -4.20 5.97 -2.75
N LYS A 114 -2.95 5.52 -2.74
CA LYS A 114 -1.85 6.26 -2.09
C LYS A 114 -1.59 7.60 -2.77
N SER A 115 -1.61 7.67 -4.11
CA SER A 115 -1.41 8.94 -4.83
C SER A 115 -2.60 9.88 -4.64
N MET A 116 -3.83 9.35 -4.58
CA MET A 116 -5.02 10.13 -4.26
C MET A 116 -4.98 10.70 -2.84
N ASP A 117 -4.55 9.89 -1.85
CA ASP A 117 -4.36 10.34 -0.47
C ASP A 117 -3.31 11.45 -0.38
N ALA A 118 -2.18 11.29 -1.08
CA ALA A 118 -1.13 12.31 -1.18
C ALA A 118 -1.64 13.60 -1.85
N LEU A 119 -2.43 13.49 -2.92
CA LEU A 119 -3.04 14.65 -3.59
C LEU A 119 -4.00 15.38 -2.66
N MET A 120 -4.89 14.66 -1.97
CA MET A 120 -5.85 15.23 -1.02
C MET A 120 -5.16 15.87 0.20
N SER A 121 -4.01 15.35 0.59
CA SER A 121 -3.16 15.89 1.66
C SER A 121 -2.24 17.02 1.21
N GLY A 122 -2.25 17.38 -0.08
CA GLY A 122 -1.42 18.45 -0.64
C GLY A 122 0.08 18.10 -0.77
N THR A 123 0.45 16.81 -0.71
CA THR A 123 1.82 16.31 -0.85
C THR A 123 2.09 15.60 -2.17
N GLY A 124 1.05 15.25 -2.93
CA GLY A 124 1.11 14.62 -4.25
C GLY A 124 0.67 15.57 -5.37
N THR A 125 0.71 15.08 -6.60
CA THR A 125 0.37 15.83 -7.82
C THR A 125 -0.72 15.13 -8.64
N GLU A 126 -1.51 15.89 -9.40
CA GLU A 126 -2.48 15.33 -10.35
C GLU A 126 -1.78 14.50 -11.45
N GLU A 127 -0.54 14.85 -11.80
CA GLU A 127 0.25 14.12 -12.79
C GLU A 127 0.56 12.69 -12.34
N GLU A 128 0.93 12.50 -11.06
CA GLU A 128 1.16 11.17 -10.49
C GLU A 128 -0.12 10.32 -10.51
N VAL A 129 -1.25 10.89 -10.10
CA VAL A 129 -2.54 10.20 -10.16
C VAL A 129 -2.87 9.79 -11.59
N TYR A 130 -2.75 10.71 -12.54
CA TYR A 130 -3.03 10.43 -13.95
C TYR A 130 -2.14 9.32 -14.53
N LYS A 131 -0.85 9.32 -14.18
CA LYS A 131 0.06 8.22 -14.57
C LYS A 131 -0.45 6.88 -14.09
N ILE A 132 -0.82 6.78 -12.80
CA ILE A 132 -1.29 5.52 -12.23
C ILE A 132 -2.64 5.09 -12.83
N GLU A 133 -3.54 6.02 -13.14
CA GLU A 133 -4.78 5.73 -13.87
C GLU A 133 -4.51 5.12 -15.27
N LEU A 134 -3.49 5.60 -15.97
CA LEU A 134 -3.09 5.02 -17.25
C LEU A 134 -2.55 3.59 -17.06
N LEU A 135 -1.80 3.34 -15.99
CA LEU A 135 -1.27 2.01 -15.67
C LEU A 135 -2.39 1.04 -15.27
N LEU A 136 -3.39 1.48 -14.51
CA LEU A 136 -4.59 0.69 -14.22
C LEU A 136 -5.29 0.23 -15.51
N LYS A 137 -5.51 1.16 -16.45
CA LYS A 137 -6.11 0.83 -17.75
C LYS A 137 -5.28 -0.17 -18.54
N GLN A 138 -3.94 0.00 -18.55
CA GLN A 138 -3.04 -0.91 -19.25
C GLN A 138 -2.97 -2.29 -18.59
N ALA A 139 -3.08 -2.37 -17.27
CA ALA A 139 -3.12 -3.60 -16.50
C ALA A 139 -4.49 -4.30 -16.56
N HIS A 140 -5.49 -3.68 -17.21
CA HIS A 140 -6.89 -4.11 -17.20
C HIS A 140 -7.44 -4.33 -15.79
N ALA A 141 -7.07 -3.42 -14.86
CA ALA A 141 -7.50 -3.45 -13.47
C ALA A 141 -8.50 -2.33 -13.18
N THR A 142 -9.46 -2.62 -12.32
CA THR A 142 -10.44 -1.67 -11.79
C THR A 142 -10.29 -1.58 -10.26
N LEU A 143 -10.82 -0.53 -9.65
CA LEU A 143 -10.73 -0.37 -8.20
C LEU A 143 -11.54 -1.44 -7.45
N GLU A 144 -12.61 -1.92 -8.08
CA GLU A 144 -13.49 -2.97 -7.58
C GLU A 144 -12.81 -4.35 -7.51
N ASP A 145 -11.73 -4.58 -8.28
CA ASP A 145 -10.95 -5.82 -8.23
C ASP A 145 -10.27 -5.99 -6.85
N ARG A 146 -10.14 -4.90 -6.10
CA ARG A 146 -9.76 -4.94 -4.69
C ARG A 146 -11.02 -5.15 -3.85
N LYS A 147 -11.38 -6.40 -3.57
CA LYS A 147 -12.64 -6.85 -2.96
C LYS A 147 -13.06 -6.08 -1.69
N VAL A 148 -12.11 -5.58 -0.91
CA VAL A 148 -12.39 -4.78 0.28
C VAL A 148 -12.95 -3.39 -0.04
N VAL A 149 -12.74 -2.88 -1.27
CA VAL A 149 -13.27 -1.59 -1.72
C VAL A 149 -14.80 -1.63 -1.82
N PRO A 150 -15.40 -2.47 -2.69
CA PRO A 150 -16.86 -2.54 -2.77
C PRO A 150 -17.50 -2.92 -1.43
N ALA A 151 -16.87 -3.79 -0.64
CA ALA A 151 -17.40 -4.21 0.66
C ALA A 151 -17.49 -3.05 1.68
N ALA A 152 -16.47 -2.17 1.74
CA ALA A 152 -16.49 -1.00 2.60
C ALA A 152 -17.52 0.04 2.14
N LEU A 153 -17.60 0.29 0.83
CA LEU A 153 -18.55 1.25 0.24
C LEU A 153 -20.00 0.79 0.38
N GLU A 154 -20.28 -0.50 0.19
CA GLU A 154 -21.61 -1.06 0.40
C GLU A 154 -22.02 -0.94 1.87
N ARG A 155 -21.09 -1.24 2.79
CA ARG A 155 -21.36 -1.09 4.23
C ARG A 155 -21.60 0.35 4.63
N GLU A 156 -20.90 1.33 4.05
CA GLU A 156 -21.19 2.75 4.24
C GLU A 156 -22.59 3.12 3.75
N LYS A 157 -22.93 2.64 2.54
CA LYS A 157 -24.25 2.90 1.93
C LYS A 157 -25.40 2.31 2.76
N GLU A 158 -25.25 1.09 3.26
CA GLU A 158 -26.25 0.42 4.10
C GLU A 158 -26.49 1.16 5.43
N THR A 159 -25.44 1.71 6.01
CA THR A 159 -25.49 2.24 7.39
C THR A 159 -25.56 3.75 7.46
N GLY A 160 -25.29 4.43 6.36
CA GLY A 160 -25.20 5.90 6.31
C GLY A 160 -24.02 6.47 7.13
N ALA A 161 -23.06 5.63 7.53
CA ALA A 161 -21.92 6.01 8.36
C ALA A 161 -20.61 5.50 7.73
N PRO A 162 -19.48 6.21 7.90
CA PRO A 162 -18.19 5.74 7.43
C PRO A 162 -17.93 4.28 7.85
N ALA A 163 -17.43 3.49 6.93
CA ALA A 163 -17.23 2.06 7.10
C ALA A 163 -15.84 1.62 6.65
N ALA A 164 -15.47 0.43 7.06
CA ALA A 164 -14.22 -0.20 6.69
C ALA A 164 -14.44 -1.71 6.47
N ALA A 165 -13.60 -2.31 5.64
CA ALA A 165 -13.61 -3.74 5.36
C ALA A 165 -12.19 -4.30 5.41
N MET A 166 -12.05 -5.57 5.79
CA MET A 166 -10.78 -6.31 5.77
C MET A 166 -11.02 -7.72 5.22
N GLU A 167 -10.18 -8.14 4.29
CA GLU A 167 -10.12 -9.50 3.78
C GLU A 167 -9.10 -10.29 4.59
N LEU A 168 -9.54 -11.40 5.16
CA LEU A 168 -8.73 -12.35 5.93
C LEU A 168 -7.99 -13.30 4.98
N GLU A 169 -7.01 -14.03 5.52
CA GLU A 169 -6.20 -15.00 4.75
C GLU A 169 -7.07 -16.08 4.05
N ASP A 170 -8.19 -16.43 4.63
CA ASP A 170 -9.15 -17.42 4.07
C ASP A 170 -10.15 -16.81 3.06
N GLY A 171 -10.01 -15.53 2.72
CA GLY A 171 -10.85 -14.82 1.76
C GLY A 171 -12.16 -14.28 2.31
N ARG A 172 -12.47 -14.49 3.60
CA ARG A 172 -13.65 -13.87 4.24
C ARG A 172 -13.43 -12.36 4.40
N ILE A 173 -14.49 -11.60 4.15
CA ILE A 173 -14.46 -10.14 4.32
C ILE A 173 -15.29 -9.77 5.54
N ILE A 174 -14.64 -9.08 6.47
CA ILE A 174 -15.27 -8.56 7.68
C ILE A 174 -15.39 -7.05 7.55
N THR A 175 -16.51 -6.49 8.00
CA THR A 175 -16.75 -5.05 7.95
C THR A 175 -16.90 -4.45 9.35
N GLY A 176 -16.61 -3.16 9.43
CA GLY A 176 -16.89 -2.33 10.60
C GLY A 176 -17.45 -0.99 10.18
N LYS A 177 -18.27 -0.36 11.01
CA LYS A 177 -18.81 0.99 10.77
C LYS A 177 -18.55 1.90 11.95
N THR A 178 -18.51 3.18 11.69
CA THR A 178 -18.45 4.21 12.71
C THR A 178 -19.70 4.15 13.62
N SER A 179 -19.49 4.28 14.92
CA SER A 179 -20.52 4.37 15.96
C SER A 179 -20.21 5.55 16.88
N ASP A 180 -21.02 5.73 17.92
CA ASP A 180 -20.78 6.77 18.94
C ASP A 180 -19.53 6.46 19.79
N LEU A 181 -19.14 5.20 19.89
CA LEU A 181 -18.00 4.77 20.70
C LEU A 181 -16.70 4.64 19.90
N LEU A 182 -16.77 4.18 18.64
CA LEU A 182 -15.62 3.75 17.86
C LEU A 182 -15.65 4.33 16.44
N GLY A 183 -14.50 4.71 15.92
CA GLY A 183 -14.33 4.96 14.49
C GLY A 183 -14.44 3.67 13.66
N ALA A 184 -14.60 3.79 12.34
CA ALA A 184 -14.76 2.64 11.44
C ALA A 184 -13.56 1.67 11.52
N SER A 185 -12.34 2.18 11.59
CA SER A 185 -11.09 1.42 11.74
C SER A 185 -11.07 0.59 13.02
N SER A 186 -11.45 1.19 14.15
CA SER A 186 -11.53 0.54 15.46
C SER A 186 -12.61 -0.52 15.52
N ALA A 187 -13.79 -0.22 14.96
CA ALA A 187 -14.90 -1.17 14.87
C ALA A 187 -14.53 -2.37 13.98
N LEU A 188 -13.88 -2.12 12.84
CA LEU A 188 -13.37 -3.16 11.97
C LEU A 188 -12.37 -4.06 12.71
N LEU A 189 -11.38 -3.46 13.37
CA LEU A 189 -10.37 -4.21 14.13
C LEU A 189 -11.02 -5.17 15.14
N LEU A 190 -11.94 -4.67 15.98
CA LEU A 190 -12.60 -5.53 16.96
C LEU A 190 -13.45 -6.62 16.32
N ASN A 191 -14.14 -6.33 15.21
CA ASN A 191 -14.94 -7.33 14.52
C ASN A 191 -14.05 -8.44 13.92
N VAL A 192 -12.92 -8.06 13.32
CA VAL A 192 -11.93 -9.02 12.78
C VAL A 192 -11.34 -9.88 13.89
N LEU A 193 -10.94 -9.29 15.01
CA LEU A 193 -10.36 -10.05 16.12
C LEU A 193 -11.38 -11.01 16.75
N LYS A 194 -12.66 -10.60 16.88
CA LYS A 194 -13.76 -11.48 17.33
C LYS A 194 -13.97 -12.64 16.37
N GLU A 195 -14.05 -12.36 15.07
CA GLU A 195 -14.21 -13.39 14.05
C GLU A 195 -13.08 -14.42 14.08
N LEU A 196 -11.83 -13.97 14.14
CA LEU A 196 -10.64 -14.83 14.22
C LEU A 196 -10.57 -15.65 15.51
N ALA A 197 -11.17 -15.15 16.60
CA ALA A 197 -11.25 -15.82 17.90
C ALA A 197 -12.50 -16.70 18.07
N GLY A 198 -13.42 -16.71 17.08
CA GLY A 198 -14.70 -17.43 17.19
C GLY A 198 -15.64 -16.86 18.25
N ILE A 199 -15.55 -15.57 18.52
CA ILE A 199 -16.37 -14.83 19.48
C ILE A 199 -17.61 -14.28 18.78
N ASP A 200 -18.79 -14.49 19.38
CA ASP A 200 -20.04 -13.93 18.86
C ASP A 200 -19.94 -12.40 18.68
N HIS A 201 -20.36 -11.92 17.50
CA HIS A 201 -20.30 -10.49 17.16
C HIS A 201 -21.11 -9.58 18.10
N GLN A 202 -22.11 -10.11 18.77
CA GLN A 202 -22.92 -9.36 19.74
C GLN A 202 -22.22 -9.17 21.10
N LYS A 203 -21.19 -9.95 21.38
CA LYS A 203 -20.45 -9.83 22.63
C LYS A 203 -19.49 -8.63 22.60
N HIS A 204 -19.41 -7.93 23.70
CA HIS A 204 -18.49 -6.84 23.91
C HIS A 204 -17.20 -7.34 24.54
N VAL A 205 -16.08 -7.29 23.77
CA VAL A 205 -14.74 -7.64 24.29
C VAL A 205 -14.13 -6.48 25.10
N ILE A 206 -14.62 -5.26 24.87
CA ILE A 206 -14.33 -4.07 25.68
C ILE A 206 -15.68 -3.57 26.22
N SER A 207 -15.80 -3.40 27.53
CA SER A 207 -17.04 -2.87 28.11
C SER A 207 -17.19 -1.37 27.82
N PRO A 208 -18.43 -0.85 27.68
CA PRO A 208 -18.67 0.60 27.59
C PRO A 208 -18.06 1.38 28.75
N ASP A 209 -18.04 0.79 29.96
CA ASP A 209 -17.43 1.39 31.15
C ASP A 209 -15.91 1.56 31.04
N ALA A 210 -15.24 0.75 30.22
CA ALA A 210 -13.83 0.93 29.93
C ALA A 210 -13.58 1.99 28.83
N ILE A 211 -14.57 2.22 27.94
CA ILE A 211 -14.47 3.19 26.85
C ILE A 211 -14.78 4.60 27.35
N HIS A 212 -15.80 4.76 28.17
CA HIS A 212 -16.29 6.06 28.63
C HIS A 212 -15.20 6.93 29.28
N PRO A 213 -14.36 6.46 30.21
CA PRO A 213 -13.28 7.27 30.78
C PRO A 213 -12.25 7.76 29.76
N ILE A 214 -12.01 6.99 28.68
CA ILE A 214 -11.12 7.40 27.59
C ILE A 214 -11.76 8.54 26.79
N GLN A 215 -13.08 8.46 26.53
CA GLN A 215 -13.82 9.52 25.85
C GLN A 215 -13.83 10.81 26.67
N GLU A 216 -14.08 10.72 27.97
CA GLU A 216 -14.06 11.86 28.90
C GLU A 216 -12.66 12.50 28.93
N LEU A 217 -11.60 11.69 29.05
CA LEU A 217 -10.22 12.20 28.96
C LEU A 217 -9.97 12.97 27.66
N LYS A 218 -10.43 12.43 26.52
CA LYS A 218 -10.26 13.08 25.22
C LYS A 218 -11.01 14.39 25.10
N THR A 219 -12.28 14.42 25.50
CA THR A 219 -13.15 15.58 25.29
C THR A 219 -12.96 16.65 26.34
N ASP A 220 -12.97 16.26 27.60
CA ASP A 220 -13.06 17.20 28.71
C ASP A 220 -11.70 17.71 29.17
N TYR A 221 -10.65 16.84 29.08
CA TYR A 221 -9.31 17.22 29.53
C TYR A 221 -8.37 17.58 28.38
N LEU A 222 -8.47 16.89 27.22
CA LEU A 222 -7.57 17.12 26.08
C LEU A 222 -8.21 18.00 24.98
N GLY A 223 -9.49 18.37 25.11
CA GLY A 223 -10.18 19.28 24.21
C GLY A 223 -10.46 18.72 22.81
N SER A 224 -10.44 17.39 22.65
CA SER A 224 -10.81 16.74 21.39
C SER A 224 -12.31 16.95 21.11
N LYS A 225 -12.63 17.30 19.87
CA LYS A 225 -14.02 17.34 19.40
C LYS A 225 -14.59 15.98 19.02
N ASN A 226 -13.72 14.96 18.91
CA ASN A 226 -14.09 13.61 18.52
C ASN A 226 -14.00 12.66 19.73
N PRO A 227 -15.15 12.22 20.30
CA PRO A 227 -15.15 11.30 21.44
C PRO A 227 -14.80 9.87 21.05
N ARG A 228 -14.93 9.49 19.77
CA ARG A 228 -14.72 8.12 19.31
C ARG A 228 -13.28 7.68 19.51
N LEU A 229 -13.08 6.44 19.91
CA LEU A 229 -11.74 5.88 20.07
C LEU A 229 -11.08 5.63 18.71
N HIS A 230 -9.83 6.03 18.58
CA HIS A 230 -8.92 5.63 17.52
C HIS A 230 -8.41 4.21 17.73
N MET A 231 -7.74 3.63 16.74
CA MET A 231 -7.26 2.26 16.81
C MET A 231 -6.30 2.01 17.98
N ASP A 232 -5.37 2.90 18.22
CA ASP A 232 -4.40 2.79 19.32
C ASP A 232 -5.08 2.80 20.69
N GLU A 233 -6.03 3.72 20.91
CA GLU A 233 -6.83 3.78 22.14
C GLU A 233 -7.66 2.50 22.31
N THR A 234 -8.23 1.98 21.23
CA THR A 234 -9.00 0.73 21.22
C THR A 234 -8.12 -0.48 21.55
N MET A 235 -6.90 -0.55 21.00
CA MET A 235 -5.93 -1.61 21.31
C MET A 235 -5.50 -1.58 22.77
N ILE A 236 -5.28 -0.39 23.35
CA ILE A 236 -4.97 -0.22 24.77
C ILE A 236 -6.15 -0.67 25.63
N ALA A 237 -7.37 -0.23 25.32
CA ALA A 237 -8.58 -0.63 26.04
C ALA A 237 -8.81 -2.15 25.99
N LEU A 238 -8.59 -2.78 24.83
CA LEU A 238 -8.66 -4.23 24.68
C LEU A 238 -7.58 -4.94 25.52
N SER A 239 -6.35 -4.43 25.52
CA SER A 239 -5.25 -4.98 26.31
C SER A 239 -5.53 -4.94 27.81
N ILE A 240 -6.09 -3.83 28.30
CA ILE A 240 -6.50 -3.69 29.70
C ILE A 240 -7.65 -4.66 30.02
N SER A 241 -8.67 -4.74 29.15
CA SER A 241 -9.81 -5.64 29.30
C SER A 241 -9.39 -7.11 29.35
N ALA A 242 -8.35 -7.49 28.61
CA ALA A 242 -7.82 -8.85 28.57
C ALA A 242 -7.24 -9.33 29.93
N ALA A 243 -7.01 -8.43 30.88
CA ALA A 243 -6.56 -8.80 32.22
C ALA A 243 -7.66 -9.53 33.03
N THR A 244 -8.93 -9.24 32.75
CA THR A 244 -10.08 -9.77 33.52
C THR A 244 -11.13 -10.45 32.63
N ASN A 245 -11.14 -10.20 31.33
CA ASN A 245 -12.08 -10.77 30.38
C ASN A 245 -11.38 -11.83 29.50
N PRO A 246 -11.71 -13.13 29.64
CA PRO A 246 -11.11 -14.19 28.82
C PRO A 246 -11.35 -14.02 27.32
N GLU A 247 -12.51 -13.49 26.88
CA GLU A 247 -12.81 -13.26 25.48
C GLU A 247 -11.96 -12.12 24.91
N ALA A 248 -11.74 -11.05 25.67
CA ALA A 248 -10.80 -10.00 25.29
C ALA A 248 -9.37 -10.54 25.13
N ARG A 249 -8.97 -11.48 25.96
CA ARG A 249 -7.66 -12.16 25.85
C ARG A 249 -7.57 -12.99 24.56
N LEU A 250 -8.60 -13.80 24.28
CA LEU A 250 -8.66 -14.58 23.03
C LEU A 250 -8.62 -13.68 21.79
N ALA A 251 -9.32 -12.54 21.81
CA ALA A 251 -9.28 -11.55 20.74
C ALA A 251 -7.85 -10.95 20.59
N LEU A 252 -7.21 -10.59 21.70
CA LEU A 252 -5.87 -10.03 21.72
C LEU A 252 -4.83 -11.00 21.09
N GLU A 253 -4.98 -12.30 21.32
CA GLU A 253 -4.09 -13.33 20.78
C GLU A 253 -4.17 -13.47 19.24
N GLN A 254 -5.18 -12.85 18.59
CA GLN A 254 -5.35 -12.93 17.14
C GLN A 254 -4.53 -11.88 16.36
N PHE A 255 -3.95 -10.88 17.01
CA PHE A 255 -3.19 -9.81 16.34
C PHE A 255 -2.16 -10.30 15.30
N PRO A 256 -1.39 -11.38 15.55
CA PRO A 256 -0.41 -11.87 14.57
C PRO A 256 -1.02 -12.30 13.22
N LYS A 257 -2.30 -12.67 13.19
CA LYS A 257 -3.02 -13.09 11.98
C LYS A 257 -3.45 -11.92 11.09
N LEU A 258 -3.29 -10.68 11.56
CA LEU A 258 -3.64 -9.50 10.77
C LEU A 258 -2.58 -9.16 9.70
N LYS A 259 -1.36 -9.66 9.87
CA LYS A 259 -0.24 -9.37 8.97
C LYS A 259 -0.54 -9.89 7.57
N GLY A 260 -0.45 -8.99 6.58
CA GLY A 260 -0.71 -9.31 5.18
C GLY A 260 -2.18 -9.21 4.77
N CYS A 261 -3.11 -9.02 5.73
CA CYS A 261 -4.51 -8.76 5.40
C CYS A 261 -4.67 -7.47 4.59
N GLN A 262 -5.66 -7.46 3.70
CA GLN A 262 -6.01 -6.30 2.89
C GLN A 262 -7.16 -5.54 3.56
N ALA A 263 -7.06 -4.22 3.66
CA ALA A 263 -8.13 -3.40 4.24
C ALA A 263 -8.44 -2.17 3.38
N HIS A 264 -9.69 -1.71 3.47
CA HIS A 264 -10.12 -0.46 2.86
C HIS A 264 -11.09 0.29 3.78
N THR A 265 -11.01 1.62 3.72
CA THR A 265 -11.93 2.49 4.46
C THR A 265 -12.65 3.44 3.51
N SER A 266 -13.92 3.67 3.74
CA SER A 266 -14.75 4.54 2.90
C SER A 266 -14.49 6.04 3.08
N VAL A 267 -13.55 6.41 3.94
CA VAL A 267 -13.09 7.80 4.18
C VAL A 267 -11.60 7.79 4.53
N MET A 268 -10.94 8.92 4.34
CA MET A 268 -9.58 9.13 4.82
C MET A 268 -9.51 9.01 6.34
N LEU A 269 -8.49 8.32 6.83
CA LEU A 269 -8.26 8.10 8.25
C LEU A 269 -7.28 9.12 8.85
N SER A 270 -7.29 9.19 10.18
CA SER A 270 -6.25 9.91 10.91
C SER A 270 -4.88 9.25 10.74
N SER A 271 -3.81 10.02 10.86
CA SER A 271 -2.44 9.49 10.81
C SER A 271 -2.18 8.41 11.86
N VAL A 272 -2.85 8.48 13.01
CA VAL A 272 -2.76 7.48 14.10
C VAL A 272 -3.33 6.13 13.65
N ASP A 273 -4.51 6.14 13.02
CA ASP A 273 -5.14 4.92 12.52
C ASP A 273 -4.34 4.30 11.37
N VAL A 274 -3.89 5.12 10.42
CA VAL A 274 -3.00 4.67 9.31
C VAL A 274 -1.72 4.03 9.84
N LEU A 275 -1.07 4.67 10.83
CA LEU A 275 0.14 4.14 11.45
C LEU A 275 -0.13 2.83 12.19
N SER A 276 -1.30 2.69 12.82
CA SER A 276 -1.69 1.47 13.53
C SER A 276 -1.87 0.29 12.56
N PHE A 277 -2.58 0.47 11.44
CA PHE A 277 -2.67 -0.55 10.40
C PHE A 277 -1.29 -0.94 9.86
N ARG A 278 -0.44 0.04 9.57
CA ARG A 278 0.92 -0.20 9.11
C ARG A 278 1.75 -1.03 10.09
N LYS A 279 1.67 -0.73 11.40
CA LYS A 279 2.38 -1.48 12.46
C LYS A 279 1.87 -2.91 12.58
N LEU A 280 0.59 -3.14 12.31
CA LEU A 280 -0.02 -4.47 12.28
C LEU A 280 0.31 -5.25 10.99
N GLY A 281 0.95 -4.60 10.02
CA GLY A 281 1.29 -5.22 8.73
C GLY A 281 0.08 -5.40 7.81
N VAL A 282 -0.97 -4.60 7.99
CA VAL A 282 -2.17 -4.59 7.15
C VAL A 282 -1.97 -3.63 5.98
N GLU A 283 -2.32 -4.07 4.79
CA GLU A 283 -2.26 -3.30 3.55
C GLU A 283 -3.53 -2.45 3.40
N LEU A 284 -3.45 -1.22 3.91
CA LEU A 284 -4.58 -0.28 3.96
C LEU A 284 -4.68 0.58 2.70
N THR A 285 -5.92 0.80 2.25
CA THR A 285 -6.31 1.86 1.31
C THR A 285 -7.50 2.64 1.86
N CYS A 286 -7.66 3.91 1.44
CA CYS A 286 -8.75 4.78 1.87
C CYS A 286 -9.41 5.45 0.67
N GLU A 287 -10.74 5.63 0.70
CA GLU A 287 -11.38 6.53 -0.24
C GLU A 287 -10.87 7.97 -0.05
N PRO A 288 -10.59 8.70 -1.15
CA PRO A 288 -10.06 10.06 -1.09
C PRO A 288 -11.16 11.09 -0.76
N LYS A 289 -11.85 10.87 0.33
CA LYS A 289 -12.86 11.78 0.85
C LYS A 289 -12.80 11.85 2.38
N PHE A 290 -13.07 13.02 2.94
CA PHE A 290 -13.17 13.22 4.38
C PHE A 290 -14.55 12.86 4.90
N GLU A 291 -14.63 12.42 6.15
CA GLU A 291 -15.90 12.32 6.87
C GLU A 291 -16.57 13.69 6.92
N GLN A 292 -17.88 13.76 6.65
CA GLN A 292 -18.60 15.03 6.62
C GLN A 292 -18.37 15.83 7.92
N GLY A 293 -17.95 17.09 7.78
CA GLY A 293 -17.63 17.98 8.89
C GLY A 293 -16.17 17.96 9.38
N LYS A 294 -15.30 17.10 8.86
CA LYS A 294 -13.86 17.16 9.12
C LYS A 294 -13.15 17.83 7.95
N LYS A 295 -12.44 18.93 8.24
CA LYS A 295 -11.36 19.47 7.39
C LYS A 295 -10.03 18.98 7.96
N LEU A 296 -9.03 18.82 7.10
CA LEU A 296 -7.63 18.62 7.53
C LEU A 296 -7.27 19.69 8.59
N GLN A 297 -6.88 19.25 9.77
CA GLN A 297 -6.16 20.08 10.74
C GLN A 297 -4.67 19.82 10.59
#